data_0c25ed7b2b54006c2735b047a26e562f
#
_entry.id   0c25ed7b2b54006c2735b047a26e562f
#
_cell.length_a   1.000
_cell.length_b   1.000
_cell.length_c   1.000
_cell.angle_alpha   90.00
_cell.angle_beta   90.00
_cell.angle_gamma   90.00
#
_symmetry.space_group_name_H-M   'P 1'
#
loop_
_entity.id
_entity.type
_entity.pdbx_description
1 polymer ?
#
loop_
_entity_poly.entity_id
_entity_poly.type
_entity_poly.pdbx_seq_one_letter_code
_entity_poly.pdbx_strand_id
1 'polypeptide(L)'
;LPARDHYTTVRDLSILANAVIRDFPEFYPIYSMKEFRYNNITQPNRNLLLYRDPRVDGMKTGFTDAAGYNLIASARADGRRVVSVVVGTASPEARANESSKLLNYGLQFFDSPRLYAANKPVGKLKVFKGEASEVNLGFTRDIYATVPKGSAARIQAKLDAPAKLIAPIKAGQPVGKLTVTLDGKVLAEQPVLALNAVGEAGVFGRLVDSVKLWFN
;
A
#
# COMPACT_ATOMS: atom_id res chain seq x y z
N LEU A 1 12.21 2.62 -27.57
CA LEU A 1 12.46 1.89 -28.80
C LEU A 1 11.54 0.68 -28.83
N PRO A 2 10.73 0.49 -29.86
CA PRO A 2 9.79 -0.62 -29.88
C PRO A 2 10.52 -1.96 -29.97
N ALA A 3 10.25 -2.84 -28.99
CA ALA A 3 10.62 -4.24 -29.05
C ALA A 3 9.34 -5.07 -29.16
N ARG A 4 9.36 -6.18 -29.93
CA ARG A 4 8.18 -6.99 -30.20
C ARG A 4 7.45 -7.48 -28.95
N ASP A 5 8.23 -7.81 -27.90
CA ASP A 5 7.71 -8.38 -26.65
C ASP A 5 7.67 -7.37 -25.49
N HIS A 6 7.75 -6.08 -25.81
CA HIS A 6 7.71 -5.03 -24.80
C HIS A 6 6.28 -4.49 -24.63
N TYR A 7 5.53 -5.12 -23.75
CA TYR A 7 4.18 -4.70 -23.38
C TYR A 7 3.99 -4.73 -21.86
N THR A 8 2.97 -4.04 -21.40
CA THR A 8 2.59 -3.98 -19.99
C THR A 8 1.07 -3.78 -19.87
N THR A 9 0.55 -3.89 -18.66
CA THR A 9 -0.85 -3.59 -18.37
C THR A 9 -0.98 -2.34 -17.49
N VAL A 10 -2.14 -1.67 -17.54
CA VAL A 10 -2.43 -0.56 -16.62
C VAL A 10 -2.38 -0.99 -15.16
N ARG A 11 -2.71 -2.27 -14.88
CA ARG A 11 -2.60 -2.85 -13.54
C ARG A 11 -1.15 -2.93 -13.07
N ASP A 12 -0.26 -3.48 -13.88
CA ASP A 12 1.16 -3.61 -13.53
C ASP A 12 1.82 -2.24 -13.35
N LEU A 13 1.49 -1.28 -14.22
CA LEU A 13 1.95 0.09 -14.09
C LEU A 13 1.45 0.75 -12.80
N SER A 14 0.21 0.45 -12.37
CA SER A 14 -0.32 0.98 -11.10
C SER A 14 0.39 0.36 -9.89
N ILE A 15 0.73 -0.92 -9.95
CA ILE A 15 1.50 -1.61 -8.90
C ILE A 15 2.90 -1.01 -8.79
N LEU A 16 3.57 -0.84 -9.95
CA LEU A 16 4.90 -0.21 -10.01
C LEU A 16 4.89 1.23 -9.47
N ALA A 17 3.89 2.03 -9.88
CA ALA A 17 3.74 3.40 -9.41
C ALA A 17 3.58 3.48 -7.88
N ASN A 18 2.72 2.62 -7.33
CA ASN A 18 2.53 2.55 -5.88
C ASN A 18 3.79 2.06 -5.15
N ALA A 19 4.56 1.14 -5.75
CA ALA A 19 5.84 0.69 -5.20
C ALA A 19 6.86 1.84 -5.15
N VAL A 20 7.01 2.61 -6.24
CA VAL A 20 7.90 3.78 -6.28
C VAL A 20 7.53 4.82 -5.22
N ILE A 21 6.24 5.12 -5.07
CA ILE A 21 5.75 6.07 -4.06
C ILE A 21 6.05 5.58 -2.63
N ARG A 22 5.90 4.28 -2.38
CA ARG A 22 6.06 3.66 -1.06
C ARG A 22 7.51 3.44 -0.69
N ASP A 23 8.30 2.90 -1.62
CA ASP A 23 9.63 2.36 -1.34
C ASP A 23 10.74 3.39 -1.57
N PHE A 24 10.45 4.47 -2.32
CA PHE A 24 11.41 5.53 -2.67
C PHE A 24 10.83 6.93 -2.41
N PRO A 25 10.28 7.20 -1.22
CA PRO A 25 9.65 8.48 -0.91
C PRO A 25 10.61 9.67 -0.99
N GLU A 26 11.91 9.46 -0.76
CA GLU A 26 12.97 10.47 -0.84
C GLU A 26 13.22 10.94 -2.28
N PHE A 27 13.02 10.08 -3.28
CA PHE A 27 13.19 10.42 -4.69
C PHE A 27 11.89 10.88 -5.34
N TYR A 28 10.74 10.58 -4.74
CA TYR A 28 9.44 10.88 -5.32
C TYR A 28 9.20 12.37 -5.63
N PRO A 29 9.70 13.35 -4.83
CA PRO A 29 9.56 14.78 -5.15
C PRO A 29 10.11 15.20 -6.51
N ILE A 30 11.06 14.45 -7.07
CA ILE A 30 11.61 14.73 -8.43
C ILE A 30 10.51 14.72 -9.50
N TYR A 31 9.48 13.87 -9.33
CA TYR A 31 8.37 13.78 -10.29
C TYR A 31 7.44 15.00 -10.29
N SER A 32 7.48 15.81 -9.24
CA SER A 32 6.70 17.06 -9.14
C SER A 32 7.41 18.29 -9.70
N MET A 33 8.70 18.15 -10.04
CA MET A 33 9.47 19.27 -10.62
C MET A 33 8.87 19.69 -11.96
N LYS A 34 8.48 20.96 -12.08
CA LYS A 34 7.85 21.51 -13.30
C LYS A 34 8.83 21.70 -14.43
N GLU A 35 10.09 21.94 -14.12
CA GLU A 35 11.16 22.11 -15.10
C GLU A 35 12.49 21.58 -14.54
N PHE A 36 13.38 21.23 -15.43
CA PHE A 36 14.74 20.84 -15.12
C PHE A 36 15.72 21.51 -16.07
N ARG A 37 16.77 22.12 -15.52
CA ARG A 37 17.82 22.76 -16.29
C ARG A 37 19.12 21.97 -16.20
N TYR A 38 19.63 21.56 -17.34
CA TYR A 38 20.92 20.91 -17.45
C TYR A 38 21.67 21.41 -18.69
N ASN A 39 22.96 21.66 -18.60
CA ASN A 39 23.81 22.13 -19.67
C ASN A 39 23.20 23.33 -20.43
N ASN A 40 22.71 24.35 -19.69
CA ASN A 40 22.02 25.54 -20.18
C ASN A 40 20.71 25.29 -20.97
N ILE A 41 20.21 24.07 -21.00
CA ILE A 41 18.94 23.71 -21.62
C ILE A 41 17.89 23.53 -20.52
N THR A 42 16.85 24.33 -20.54
CA THR A 42 15.69 24.19 -19.67
C THR A 42 14.62 23.35 -20.36
N GLN A 43 14.18 22.27 -19.74
CA GLN A 43 13.13 21.41 -20.25
C GLN A 43 11.93 21.41 -19.30
N PRO A 44 10.72 21.73 -19.78
CA PRO A 44 9.51 21.63 -18.98
C PRO A 44 9.13 20.16 -18.79
N ASN A 45 8.48 19.87 -17.65
CA ASN A 45 7.89 18.56 -17.42
C ASN A 45 6.73 18.34 -18.40
N ARG A 46 6.72 17.18 -19.05
CA ARG A 46 5.69 16.82 -20.03
C ARG A 46 4.35 16.39 -19.40
N ASN A 47 4.29 16.29 -18.08
CA ASN A 47 3.05 16.06 -17.35
C ASN A 47 2.29 17.39 -17.17
N LEU A 48 1.35 17.66 -18.05
CA LEU A 48 0.57 18.90 -18.05
C LEU A 48 -0.24 19.10 -16.77
N LEU A 49 -0.58 18.02 -16.04
CA LEU A 49 -1.37 18.11 -14.82
C LEU A 49 -0.62 18.82 -13.69
N LEU A 50 0.71 18.80 -13.67
CA LEU A 50 1.52 19.55 -12.69
C LEU A 50 1.30 21.06 -12.76
N TYR A 51 0.87 21.57 -13.93
CA TYR A 51 0.59 22.99 -14.13
C TYR A 51 -0.89 23.34 -13.92
N ARG A 52 -1.79 22.35 -14.01
CA ARG A 52 -3.25 22.54 -14.02
C ARG A 52 -3.92 22.25 -12.69
N ASP A 53 -3.33 21.34 -11.90
CA ASP A 53 -3.93 20.87 -10.65
C ASP A 53 -2.87 20.83 -9.54
N PRO A 54 -2.96 21.70 -8.52
CA PRO A 54 -1.99 21.73 -7.43
C PRO A 54 -1.96 20.47 -6.55
N ARG A 55 -2.96 19.61 -6.67
CA ARG A 55 -2.99 18.32 -5.95
C ARG A 55 -2.08 17.28 -6.62
N VAL A 56 -1.75 17.46 -7.89
CA VAL A 56 -0.93 16.54 -8.68
C VAL A 56 0.55 16.73 -8.35
N ASP A 57 1.21 15.65 -7.97
CA ASP A 57 2.62 15.61 -7.57
C ASP A 57 3.47 14.60 -8.37
N GLY A 58 2.95 14.08 -9.47
CA GLY A 58 3.64 13.11 -10.33
C GLY A 58 2.75 12.62 -11.47
N MET A 59 3.18 11.73 -12.36
CA MET A 59 4.37 10.92 -12.17
C MET A 59 5.19 10.84 -13.48
N LYS A 60 4.79 9.98 -14.42
CA LYS A 60 5.59 9.66 -15.61
C LYS A 60 4.76 9.67 -16.87
N THR A 61 5.26 10.36 -17.88
CA THR A 61 4.74 10.35 -19.26
C THR A 61 5.52 9.36 -20.13
N GLY A 62 4.85 8.80 -21.13
CA GLY A 62 5.48 8.00 -22.17
C GLY A 62 4.83 8.27 -23.52
N PHE A 63 5.59 8.08 -24.60
CA PHE A 63 5.11 8.13 -25.96
C PHE A 63 5.97 7.28 -26.88
N THR A 64 5.33 6.49 -27.70
CA THR A 64 5.88 5.91 -28.94
C THR A 64 4.76 5.90 -29.97
N ASP A 65 5.09 5.85 -31.27
CA ASP A 65 4.06 5.82 -32.34
C ASP A 65 3.10 4.61 -32.17
N ALA A 66 3.62 3.48 -31.72
CA ALA A 66 2.82 2.28 -31.48
C ALA A 66 1.98 2.32 -30.19
N ALA A 67 2.49 2.97 -29.13
CA ALA A 67 1.83 2.98 -27.83
C ALA A 67 0.94 4.21 -27.59
N GLY A 68 1.03 5.24 -28.46
CA GLY A 68 0.34 6.52 -28.24
C GLY A 68 0.86 7.28 -27.02
N TYR A 69 0.09 8.25 -26.57
CA TYR A 69 0.44 9.10 -25.42
C TYR A 69 -0.05 8.46 -24.11
N ASN A 70 0.86 8.28 -23.17
CA ASN A 70 0.64 7.57 -21.91
C ASN A 70 0.99 8.46 -20.71
N LEU A 71 0.24 8.33 -19.61
CA LEU A 71 0.50 9.06 -18.37
C LEU A 71 0.13 8.19 -17.15
N ILE A 72 1.07 8.05 -16.26
CA ILE A 72 0.80 7.71 -14.87
C ILE A 72 0.76 9.03 -14.11
N ALA A 73 -0.38 9.37 -13.49
CA ALA A 73 -0.51 10.56 -12.68
C ALA A 73 -0.87 10.21 -11.24
N SER A 74 -0.43 11.06 -10.31
CA SER A 74 -0.73 10.93 -8.89
C SER A 74 -1.16 12.27 -8.32
N ALA A 75 -2.19 12.25 -7.48
CA ALA A 75 -2.69 13.42 -6.77
C ALA A 75 -2.91 13.12 -5.29
N ARG A 76 -2.74 14.15 -4.45
CA ARG A 76 -3.04 14.13 -3.02
C ARG A 76 -4.15 15.11 -2.68
N ALA A 77 -5.14 14.65 -1.91
CA ALA A 77 -6.16 15.50 -1.30
C ALA A 77 -6.69 14.84 -0.03
N ASP A 78 -6.97 15.62 0.99
CA ASP A 78 -7.60 15.18 2.25
C ASP A 78 -6.88 13.99 2.91
N GLY A 79 -5.55 14.01 2.92
CA GLY A 79 -4.71 12.94 3.49
C GLY A 79 -4.67 11.65 2.66
N ARG A 80 -5.31 11.61 1.49
CA ARG A 80 -5.36 10.47 0.58
C ARG A 80 -4.52 10.71 -0.67
N ARG A 81 -4.06 9.62 -1.27
CA ARG A 81 -3.40 9.62 -2.58
C ARG A 81 -4.21 8.77 -3.57
N VAL A 82 -4.35 9.26 -4.77
CA VAL A 82 -4.93 8.54 -5.90
C VAL A 82 -3.91 8.49 -7.03
N VAL A 83 -3.77 7.34 -7.66
CA VAL A 83 -2.94 7.13 -8.85
C VAL A 83 -3.85 6.76 -10.00
N SER A 84 -3.67 7.41 -11.15
CA SER A 84 -4.32 7.04 -12.41
C SER A 84 -3.29 6.56 -13.43
N VAL A 85 -3.68 5.59 -14.25
CA VAL A 85 -2.87 5.08 -15.36
C VAL A 85 -3.71 5.16 -16.63
N VAL A 86 -3.27 6.00 -17.56
CA VAL A 86 -3.92 6.22 -18.86
C VAL A 86 -2.93 5.90 -19.95
N VAL A 87 -3.32 5.05 -20.89
CA VAL A 87 -2.45 4.60 -21.99
C VAL A 87 -3.17 4.69 -23.34
N GLY A 88 -2.40 4.83 -24.42
CA GLY A 88 -2.92 4.76 -25.78
C GLY A 88 -3.75 5.96 -26.24
N THR A 89 -3.60 7.13 -25.65
CA THR A 89 -4.35 8.31 -26.06
C THR A 89 -3.74 8.99 -27.29
N ALA A 90 -4.55 9.80 -27.99
CA ALA A 90 -4.18 10.41 -29.27
C ALA A 90 -3.26 11.65 -29.11
N SER A 91 -3.18 12.26 -27.91
CA SER A 91 -2.42 13.51 -27.73
C SER A 91 -1.96 13.72 -26.29
N PRO A 92 -0.99 14.65 -26.06
CA PRO A 92 -0.62 15.08 -24.70
C PRO A 92 -1.80 15.64 -23.92
N GLU A 93 -2.70 16.36 -24.58
CA GLU A 93 -3.94 16.91 -23.99
C GLU A 93 -4.90 15.79 -23.58
N ALA A 94 -5.12 14.83 -24.47
CA ALA A 94 -6.03 13.72 -24.20
C ALA A 94 -5.58 12.92 -22.98
N ARG A 95 -4.31 12.52 -22.89
CA ARG A 95 -3.81 11.78 -21.69
C ARG A 95 -3.95 12.60 -20.41
N ALA A 96 -3.72 13.92 -20.46
CA ALA A 96 -3.88 14.78 -19.29
C ALA A 96 -5.36 14.87 -18.86
N ASN A 97 -6.27 15.09 -19.81
CA ASN A 97 -7.69 15.22 -19.54
C ASN A 97 -8.27 13.91 -18.98
N GLU A 98 -7.96 12.76 -19.58
CA GLU A 98 -8.45 11.47 -19.08
C GLU A 98 -7.86 11.13 -17.70
N SER A 99 -6.58 11.42 -17.46
CA SER A 99 -5.98 11.25 -16.14
C SER A 99 -6.63 12.15 -15.08
N SER A 100 -6.94 13.41 -15.43
CA SER A 100 -7.66 14.34 -14.54
C SER A 100 -9.05 13.81 -14.15
N LYS A 101 -9.81 13.27 -15.12
CA LYS A 101 -11.12 12.66 -14.87
C LYS A 101 -11.01 11.49 -13.88
N LEU A 102 -10.04 10.59 -14.07
CA LEU A 102 -9.83 9.45 -13.19
C LEU A 102 -9.37 9.86 -11.79
N LEU A 103 -8.45 10.82 -11.68
CA LEU A 103 -8.03 11.35 -10.37
C LEU A 103 -9.19 11.97 -9.62
N ASN A 104 -10.00 12.80 -10.28
CA ASN A 104 -11.19 13.39 -9.70
C ASN A 104 -12.22 12.33 -9.30
N TYR A 105 -12.46 11.33 -10.13
CA TYR A 105 -13.35 10.21 -9.80
C TYR A 105 -12.88 9.50 -8.51
N GLY A 106 -11.60 9.14 -8.42
CA GLY A 106 -11.05 8.49 -7.23
C GLY A 106 -11.14 9.35 -5.97
N LEU A 107 -10.90 10.68 -6.09
CA LEU A 107 -10.98 11.60 -4.96
C LEU A 107 -12.41 11.90 -4.53
N GLN A 108 -13.37 11.95 -5.46
CA GLN A 108 -14.76 12.33 -5.15
C GLN A 108 -15.62 11.16 -4.69
N PHE A 109 -15.46 9.99 -5.28
CA PHE A 109 -16.37 8.87 -5.10
C PHE A 109 -15.89 7.77 -4.17
N PHE A 110 -14.68 7.89 -3.63
CA PHE A 110 -14.13 6.90 -2.71
C PHE A 110 -13.59 7.55 -1.43
N ASP A 111 -13.69 6.79 -0.34
CA ASP A 111 -13.01 7.05 0.93
C ASP A 111 -11.95 5.97 1.15
N SER A 112 -10.87 6.32 1.88
CA SER A 112 -9.82 5.37 2.24
C SER A 112 -9.47 5.53 3.73
N PRO A 113 -10.38 5.12 4.65
CA PRO A 113 -10.10 5.22 6.08
C PRO A 113 -8.92 4.32 6.45
N ARG A 114 -8.06 4.81 7.35
CA ARG A 114 -7.03 4.01 8.00
C ARG A 114 -7.68 3.14 9.07
N LEU A 115 -7.58 1.84 8.90
CA LEU A 115 -8.13 0.86 9.85
C LEU A 115 -7.16 0.61 10.99
N TYR A 116 -5.87 0.46 10.68
CA TYR A 116 -4.82 0.20 11.66
C TYR A 116 -3.56 1.01 11.33
N ALA A 117 -2.91 1.51 12.38
CA ALA A 117 -1.65 2.23 12.25
C ALA A 117 -0.45 1.27 12.27
N ALA A 118 0.60 1.62 11.50
CA ALA A 118 1.86 0.90 11.50
C ALA A 118 2.48 0.79 12.91
N ASN A 119 3.04 -0.36 13.22
CA ASN A 119 3.78 -0.64 14.47
C ASN A 119 2.99 -0.34 15.76
N LYS A 120 1.65 -0.33 15.68
CA LYS A 120 0.77 -0.22 16.84
C LYS A 120 0.16 -1.60 17.13
N PRO A 121 0.22 -2.07 18.38
CA PRO A 121 -0.43 -3.32 18.76
C PRO A 121 -1.94 -3.25 18.55
N VAL A 122 -2.49 -4.29 17.91
CA VAL A 122 -3.93 -4.49 17.71
C VAL A 122 -4.48 -5.61 18.58
N GLY A 123 -3.60 -6.35 19.24
CA GLY A 123 -3.91 -7.43 20.16
C GLY A 123 -2.63 -8.10 20.66
N LYS A 124 -2.81 -9.13 21.47
CA LYS A 124 -1.73 -9.96 22.00
C LYS A 124 -2.10 -11.43 21.87
N LEU A 125 -1.10 -12.28 21.68
CA LEU A 125 -1.24 -13.73 21.74
C LEU A 125 -0.36 -14.31 22.85
N LYS A 126 -0.88 -15.36 23.51
CA LYS A 126 -0.10 -16.17 24.45
C LYS A 126 1.01 -16.91 23.73
N VAL A 127 2.18 -16.91 24.34
CA VAL A 127 3.35 -17.64 23.88
C VAL A 127 3.75 -18.66 24.94
N PHE A 128 3.90 -19.89 24.50
CA PHE A 128 4.40 -20.98 25.34
C PHE A 128 5.87 -21.26 24.99
N LYS A 129 6.62 -21.76 25.97
CA LYS A 129 8.06 -22.09 25.87
C LYS A 129 8.94 -20.90 25.50
N GLY A 130 8.43 -19.66 25.67
CA GLY A 130 9.12 -18.43 25.36
C GLY A 130 9.66 -17.70 26.59
N GLU A 131 10.67 -16.85 26.38
CA GLU A 131 11.20 -15.93 27.39
C GLU A 131 10.14 -14.91 27.85
N ALA A 132 9.14 -14.64 27.00
CA ALA A 132 7.98 -13.82 27.30
C ALA A 132 6.70 -14.67 27.10
N SER A 133 5.68 -14.42 27.94
CA SER A 133 4.39 -15.11 27.90
C SER A 133 3.42 -14.57 26.84
N GLU A 134 3.73 -13.44 26.21
CA GLU A 134 2.90 -12.78 25.22
C GLU A 134 3.73 -12.17 24.09
N VAL A 135 3.14 -12.08 22.90
CA VAL A 135 3.66 -11.33 21.75
C VAL A 135 2.61 -10.34 21.28
N ASN A 136 3.04 -9.12 20.94
CA ASN A 136 2.17 -8.10 20.36
C ASN A 136 1.90 -8.41 18.89
N LEU A 137 0.63 -8.28 18.50
CA LEU A 137 0.18 -8.40 17.11
C LEU A 137 0.01 -7.03 16.47
N GLY A 138 0.25 -6.95 15.17
CA GLY A 138 0.02 -5.72 14.43
C GLY A 138 0.48 -5.80 12.98
N PHE A 139 0.76 -4.62 12.43
CA PHE A 139 1.16 -4.44 11.05
C PHE A 139 2.39 -3.54 11.00
N THR A 140 3.31 -3.81 10.07
CA THR A 140 4.51 -2.98 9.87
C THR A 140 4.25 -1.75 9.01
N ARG A 141 3.04 -1.64 8.44
CA ARG A 141 2.56 -0.50 7.65
C ARG A 141 1.13 -0.16 8.01
N ASP A 142 0.69 1.06 7.72
CA ASP A 142 -0.70 1.44 7.86
C ASP A 142 -1.60 0.57 6.98
N ILE A 143 -2.74 0.17 7.49
CA ILE A 143 -3.75 -0.60 6.76
C ILE A 143 -4.92 0.33 6.43
N TYR A 144 -5.19 0.48 5.15
CA TYR A 144 -6.32 1.25 4.62
C TYR A 144 -7.31 0.35 3.92
N ALA A 145 -8.58 0.74 3.91
CA ALA A 145 -9.59 0.15 3.05
C ALA A 145 -10.18 1.22 2.13
N THR A 146 -10.14 0.99 0.82
CA THR A 146 -10.77 1.89 -0.15
C THR A 146 -12.18 1.40 -0.46
N VAL A 147 -13.16 2.26 -0.21
CA VAL A 147 -14.59 1.97 -0.31
C VAL A 147 -15.33 3.12 -0.99
N PRO A 148 -16.53 2.91 -1.54
CA PRO A 148 -17.38 3.99 -2.01
C PRO A 148 -17.62 5.03 -0.91
N LYS A 149 -17.65 6.30 -1.28
CA LYS A 149 -17.83 7.42 -0.35
C LYS A 149 -19.07 7.22 0.54
N GLY A 150 -18.91 7.49 1.84
CA GLY A 150 -19.94 7.30 2.83
C GLY A 150 -20.14 5.85 3.30
N SER A 151 -19.36 4.89 2.79
CA SER A 151 -19.48 3.47 3.19
C SER A 151 -18.54 3.06 4.33
N ALA A 152 -17.71 3.98 4.82
CA ALA A 152 -16.67 3.67 5.80
C ALA A 152 -17.22 3.04 7.10
N ALA A 153 -18.38 3.47 7.57
CA ALA A 153 -19.02 2.92 8.79
C ALA A 153 -19.50 1.46 8.64
N ARG A 154 -19.60 0.94 7.43
CA ARG A 154 -20.05 -0.43 7.14
C ARG A 154 -18.87 -1.41 6.97
N ILE A 155 -17.64 -0.92 7.04
CA ILE A 155 -16.46 -1.76 6.99
C ILE A 155 -16.40 -2.62 8.25
N GLN A 156 -16.17 -3.91 8.05
CA GLN A 156 -15.89 -4.85 9.14
C GLN A 156 -14.47 -5.37 8.97
N ALA A 157 -13.73 -5.43 10.08
CA ALA A 157 -12.35 -5.92 10.11
C ALA A 157 -12.27 -7.05 11.14
N LYS A 158 -12.06 -8.28 10.66
CA LYS A 158 -11.93 -9.47 11.51
C LYS A 158 -10.49 -9.92 11.56
N LEU A 159 -9.95 -9.99 12.77
CA LEU A 159 -8.66 -10.62 13.06
C LEU A 159 -8.89 -12.10 13.37
N ASP A 160 -8.20 -12.96 12.64
CA ASP A 160 -8.20 -14.40 12.84
C ASP A 160 -6.76 -14.83 13.15
N ALA A 161 -6.55 -15.36 14.36
CA ALA A 161 -5.24 -15.75 14.85
C ALA A 161 -5.39 -16.98 15.76
N PRO A 162 -4.38 -17.85 15.85
CA PRO A 162 -4.42 -19.02 16.75
C PRO A 162 -4.53 -18.56 18.20
N ALA A 163 -5.13 -19.38 19.03
CA ALA A 163 -5.30 -19.06 20.46
C ALA A 163 -3.95 -18.98 21.21
N LYS A 164 -2.92 -19.63 20.72
CA LYS A 164 -1.59 -19.73 21.34
C LYS A 164 -0.49 -19.94 20.30
N LEU A 165 0.71 -19.48 20.63
CA LEU A 165 1.93 -19.67 19.83
C LEU A 165 2.99 -20.40 20.67
N ILE A 166 3.95 -21.01 20.01
CA ILE A 166 5.11 -21.65 20.63
C ILE A 166 6.37 -20.92 20.18
N ALA A 167 7.22 -20.52 21.12
CA ALA A 167 8.52 -19.90 20.81
C ALA A 167 9.46 -20.91 20.10
N PRO A 168 10.41 -20.43 19.28
CA PRO A 168 10.75 -19.03 19.07
C PRO A 168 9.84 -18.34 18.05
N ILE A 169 9.59 -17.04 18.24
CA ILE A 169 8.82 -16.19 17.33
C ILE A 169 9.73 -15.06 16.86
N LYS A 170 9.79 -14.82 15.55
CA LYS A 170 10.56 -13.72 14.99
C LYS A 170 9.70 -12.48 14.84
N ALA A 171 10.26 -11.29 15.05
CA ALA A 171 9.60 -10.05 14.67
C ALA A 171 9.31 -10.06 13.16
N GLY A 172 8.11 -9.59 12.78
CA GLY A 172 7.63 -9.65 11.39
C GLY A 172 7.09 -11.02 10.94
N GLN A 173 7.12 -12.05 11.79
CA GLN A 173 6.57 -13.36 11.47
C GLN A 173 5.04 -13.27 11.34
N PRO A 174 4.43 -13.80 10.23
CA PRO A 174 2.98 -13.93 10.13
C PRO A 174 2.44 -14.88 11.19
N VAL A 175 1.45 -14.43 11.96
CA VAL A 175 0.85 -15.17 13.07
C VAL A 175 -0.68 -15.18 13.03
N GLY A 176 -1.26 -14.57 12.01
CA GLY A 176 -2.71 -14.54 11.82
C GLY A 176 -3.06 -13.85 10.51
N LYS A 177 -4.36 -13.62 10.33
CA LYS A 177 -4.93 -12.99 9.13
C LYS A 177 -5.94 -11.93 9.53
N LEU A 178 -5.85 -10.76 8.89
CA LEU A 178 -6.90 -9.74 8.87
C LEU A 178 -7.75 -9.94 7.63
N THR A 179 -9.06 -10.07 7.79
CA THR A 179 -10.03 -10.03 6.70
C THR A 179 -10.86 -8.75 6.82
N VAL A 180 -10.83 -7.93 5.78
CA VAL A 180 -11.62 -6.68 5.69
C VAL A 180 -12.77 -6.90 4.74
N THR A 181 -13.99 -6.62 5.19
CA THR A 181 -15.22 -6.76 4.39
C THR A 181 -16.03 -5.48 4.35
N LEU A 182 -16.81 -5.30 3.29
CA LEU A 182 -17.87 -4.30 3.17
C LEU A 182 -19.15 -5.02 2.77
N ASP A 183 -20.19 -4.92 3.58
CA ASP A 183 -21.50 -5.58 3.35
C ASP A 183 -21.35 -7.09 3.07
N GLY A 184 -20.46 -7.75 3.80
CA GLY A 184 -20.16 -9.18 3.65
C GLY A 184 -19.21 -9.55 2.50
N LYS A 185 -18.89 -8.61 1.59
CA LYS A 185 -17.93 -8.85 0.51
C LYS A 185 -16.51 -8.59 0.97
N VAL A 186 -15.61 -9.55 0.76
CA VAL A 186 -14.18 -9.40 1.07
C VAL A 186 -13.56 -8.35 0.15
N LEU A 187 -12.96 -7.32 0.76
CA LEU A 187 -12.20 -6.26 0.09
C LEU A 187 -10.71 -6.57 0.06
N ALA A 188 -10.18 -7.06 1.18
CA ALA A 188 -8.76 -7.36 1.33
C ALA A 188 -8.52 -8.41 2.41
N GLU A 189 -7.43 -9.15 2.25
CA GLU A 189 -6.84 -9.99 3.28
C GLU A 189 -5.38 -9.59 3.47
N GLN A 190 -4.94 -9.53 4.73
CA GLN A 190 -3.58 -9.12 5.09
C GLN A 190 -3.04 -10.04 6.21
N PRO A 191 -1.76 -10.42 6.19
CA PRO A 191 -1.16 -11.13 7.30
C PRO A 191 -1.08 -10.20 8.53
N VAL A 192 -1.41 -10.74 9.69
CA VAL A 192 -1.14 -10.13 10.99
C VAL A 192 0.21 -10.63 11.47
N LEU A 193 1.08 -9.71 11.89
CA LEU A 193 2.47 -9.99 12.19
C LEU A 193 2.74 -9.90 13.70
N ALA A 194 3.71 -10.69 14.18
CA ALA A 194 4.34 -10.46 15.47
C ALA A 194 5.17 -9.17 15.41
N LEU A 195 4.87 -8.19 16.25
CA LEU A 195 5.58 -6.91 16.27
C LEU A 195 6.92 -6.97 17.00
N ASN A 196 7.09 -7.94 17.89
CA ASN A 196 8.33 -8.20 18.62
C ASN A 196 8.72 -9.67 18.53
N ALA A 197 10.00 -9.95 18.68
CA ALA A 197 10.46 -11.33 18.81
C ALA A 197 10.23 -11.87 20.22
N VAL A 198 10.10 -13.19 20.34
CA VAL A 198 10.11 -13.90 21.61
C VAL A 198 11.05 -15.09 21.46
N GLY A 199 12.17 -15.07 22.20
CA GLY A 199 13.15 -16.14 22.26
C GLY A 199 12.63 -17.37 23.00
N GLU A 200 13.36 -18.49 22.93
CA GLU A 200 13.04 -19.69 23.70
C GLU A 200 13.38 -19.53 25.18
N ALA A 201 12.49 -19.95 26.03
CA ALA A 201 12.76 -20.05 27.48
C ALA A 201 13.83 -21.09 27.78
N GLY A 202 14.51 -20.93 28.91
CA GLY A 202 15.41 -21.94 29.44
C GLY A 202 14.71 -23.29 29.70
N VAL A 203 15.50 -24.35 29.95
CA VAL A 203 15.02 -25.74 30.06
C VAL A 203 13.85 -25.90 31.06
N PHE A 204 13.93 -25.25 32.21
CA PHE A 204 12.87 -25.31 33.22
C PHE A 204 11.56 -24.64 32.77
N GLY A 205 11.62 -23.46 32.12
CA GLY A 205 10.45 -22.80 31.61
C GLY A 205 9.74 -23.62 30.54
N ARG A 206 10.51 -24.28 29.65
CA ARG A 206 9.96 -25.15 28.61
C ARG A 206 9.27 -26.40 29.18
N LEU A 207 9.80 -26.98 30.24
CA LEU A 207 9.17 -28.11 30.95
C LEU A 207 7.82 -27.72 31.57
N VAL A 208 7.79 -26.61 32.30
CA VAL A 208 6.55 -26.08 32.91
C VAL A 208 5.49 -25.80 31.86
N ASP A 209 5.87 -25.17 30.75
CA ASP A 209 4.93 -24.85 29.66
C ASP A 209 4.50 -26.09 28.86
N SER A 210 5.33 -27.14 28.80
CA SER A 210 4.92 -28.41 28.21
C SER A 210 3.79 -29.07 28.99
N VAL A 211 3.83 -29.00 30.33
CA VAL A 211 2.75 -29.47 31.19
C VAL A 211 1.48 -28.62 31.01
N LYS A 212 1.61 -27.29 30.98
CA LYS A 212 0.45 -26.41 30.78
C LYS A 212 -0.21 -26.62 29.40
N LEU A 213 0.57 -26.92 28.35
CA LEU A 213 0.03 -27.24 27.03
C LEU A 213 -0.80 -28.53 26.98
N TRP A 214 -0.61 -29.45 27.95
CA TRP A 214 -1.36 -30.69 28.04
C TRP A 214 -2.78 -30.48 28.62
N PHE A 215 -2.96 -29.42 29.41
CA PHE A 215 -4.22 -29.09 30.07
C PHE A 215 -5.01 -27.92 29.42
N ASN A 216 -4.51 -27.33 28.31
CA ASN A 216 -5.13 -26.26 27.54
C ASN A 216 -5.25 -26.64 26.06
#